data_a6d8f39fa28540a030adbc08d3b662f3
#
_entry.id   a6d8f39fa28540a030adbc08d3b662f3
#
_cell.length_a   1.000
_cell.length_b   1.000
_cell.length_c   1.000
_cell.angle_alpha   90.00
_cell.angle_beta   90.00
_cell.angle_gamma   90.00
#
_symmetry.space_group_name_H-M   'P 1'
#
loop_
_entity.id
_entity.type
_entity.pdbx_description
1 polymer ?
#
loop_
_entity_poly.entity_id
_entity_poly.type
_entity_poly.pdbx_seq_one_letter_code
_entity_poly.pdbx_strand_id
1 'polypeptide(L)'
;MSISATAVRFDEHAMWVELSDGRTLGVPLASFPRLLRASPEARARVEISRVGLHWEELDEDISIAGLLAGRSDMTRQSEHAV
;
A
#
# COMPACT_ATOMS: atom_id res chain seq x y z
N MET A 1 0.24 -20.89 -2.27
CA MET A 1 -0.33 -19.91 -3.18
C MET A 1 -0.20 -18.51 -2.59
N SER A 2 0.22 -17.56 -3.36
CA SER A 2 0.43 -16.21 -2.83
C SER A 2 -0.62 -15.25 -3.38
N ILE A 3 -0.90 -14.23 -2.62
CA ILE A 3 -1.84 -13.19 -3.00
C ILE A 3 -1.05 -12.00 -3.50
N SER A 4 -1.46 -11.46 -4.63
CA SER A 4 -0.81 -10.30 -5.21
C SER A 4 -1.84 -9.22 -5.50
N ALA A 5 -1.36 -8.02 -5.77
CA ALA A 5 -2.23 -6.92 -6.16
C ALA A 5 -2.52 -7.01 -7.65
N THR A 6 -3.74 -6.69 -8.04
CA THR A 6 -4.12 -6.64 -9.43
C THR A 6 -4.39 -5.22 -9.89
N ALA A 7 -4.72 -4.32 -8.96
CA ALA A 7 -4.98 -2.92 -9.29
C ALA A 7 -4.87 -2.08 -8.02
N VAL A 8 -4.58 -0.81 -8.20
CA VAL A 8 -4.46 0.14 -7.08
C VAL A 8 -5.21 1.40 -7.45
N ARG A 9 -6.04 1.88 -6.56
CA ARG A 9 -6.76 3.14 -6.73
C ARG A 9 -6.55 4.00 -5.50
N PHE A 10 -6.74 5.30 -5.65
CA PHE A 10 -6.56 6.25 -4.56
C PHE A 10 -7.77 7.14 -4.43
N ASP A 11 -8.12 7.48 -3.20
CA ASP A 11 -9.03 8.60 -2.97
C ASP A 11 -8.30 9.59 -2.04
N GLU A 12 -9.03 10.53 -1.44
CA GLU A 12 -8.39 11.57 -0.65
C GLU A 12 -7.66 11.03 0.58
N HIS A 13 -8.10 9.91 1.11
CA HIS A 13 -7.63 9.43 2.39
C HIS A 13 -7.00 8.06 2.35
N ALA A 14 -7.25 7.29 1.30
CA ALA A 14 -6.88 5.89 1.30
C ALA A 14 -6.37 5.41 -0.04
N MET A 15 -5.58 4.37 0.02
CA MET A 15 -5.18 3.59 -1.12
C MET A 15 -5.99 2.31 -1.11
N TRP A 16 -6.61 1.98 -2.23
CA TRP A 16 -7.44 0.78 -2.36
C TRP A 16 -6.72 -0.21 -3.25
N VAL A 17 -6.36 -1.35 -2.68
CA VAL A 17 -5.58 -2.36 -3.37
C VAL A 17 -6.47 -3.55 -3.65
N GLU A 18 -6.69 -3.83 -4.93
CA GLU A 18 -7.47 -5.00 -5.33
C GLU A 18 -6.54 -6.19 -5.39
N LEU A 19 -6.96 -7.27 -4.77
CA LEU A 19 -6.11 -8.45 -4.61
C LEU A 19 -6.56 -9.57 -5.53
N SER A 20 -5.63 -10.47 -5.81
CA SER A 20 -5.85 -11.56 -6.74
C SER A 20 -6.90 -12.56 -6.25
N ASP A 21 -7.21 -12.55 -4.96
CA ASP A 21 -8.23 -13.45 -4.42
C ASP A 21 -9.63 -12.82 -4.41
N GLY A 22 -9.77 -11.64 -5.01
CA GLY A 22 -11.07 -10.97 -5.12
C GLY A 22 -11.36 -9.96 -4.03
N ARG A 23 -10.51 -9.85 -3.03
CA ARG A 23 -10.71 -8.88 -1.96
C ARG A 23 -10.14 -7.53 -2.35
N THR A 24 -10.61 -6.49 -1.68
CA THR A 24 -10.05 -5.15 -1.81
C THR A 24 -9.62 -4.69 -0.43
N LEU A 25 -8.39 -4.23 -0.33
CA LEU A 25 -7.82 -3.80 0.93
C LEU A 25 -7.72 -2.28 0.94
N GLY A 26 -8.33 -1.65 1.94
CA GLY A 26 -8.23 -0.21 2.13
C GLY A 26 -7.09 0.12 3.06
N VAL A 27 -6.20 0.99 2.63
CA VAL A 27 -5.01 1.34 3.38
C VAL A 27 -4.99 2.84 3.60
N PRO A 28 -5.03 3.31 4.85
CA PRO A 28 -4.97 4.75 5.07
C PRO A 28 -3.67 5.34 4.57
N LEU A 29 -3.74 6.42 3.84
CA LEU A 29 -2.52 7.09 3.36
C LEU A 29 -1.68 7.60 4.50
N ALA A 30 -2.30 7.91 5.63
CA ALA A 30 -1.56 8.39 6.80
C ALA A 30 -0.57 7.35 7.32
N SER A 31 -0.76 6.07 6.99
CA SER A 31 0.19 5.04 7.37
C SER A 31 1.47 5.06 6.54
N PHE A 32 1.47 5.81 5.43
CA PHE A 32 2.62 5.86 4.53
C PHE A 32 2.89 7.33 4.17
N PRO A 33 3.67 8.02 4.99
CA PRO A 33 3.85 9.47 4.83
C PRO A 33 4.33 9.91 3.46
N ARG A 34 5.17 9.13 2.79
CA ARG A 34 5.63 9.50 1.45
C ARG A 34 4.47 9.51 0.45
N LEU A 35 3.55 8.57 0.60
CA LEU A 35 2.38 8.55 -0.27
C LEU A 35 1.41 9.67 0.10
N LEU A 36 1.27 9.94 1.38
CA LEU A 36 0.37 10.99 1.83
C LEU A 36 0.78 12.35 1.28
N ARG A 37 2.08 12.61 1.21
CA ARG A 37 2.59 13.88 0.74
C ARG A 37 2.74 13.96 -0.76
N ALA A 38 2.60 12.85 -1.45
CA ALA A 38 2.82 12.82 -2.90
C ALA A 38 1.64 13.43 -3.64
N SER A 39 1.92 13.91 -4.84
CA SER A 39 0.86 14.40 -5.72
C SER A 39 0.03 13.23 -6.23
N PRO A 40 -1.20 13.47 -6.68
CA PRO A 40 -1.99 12.41 -7.30
C PRO A 40 -1.29 11.77 -8.47
N GLU A 41 -0.55 12.56 -9.24
CA GLU A 41 0.19 12.03 -10.39
C GLU A 41 1.29 11.07 -9.95
N ALA A 42 2.01 11.42 -8.88
CA ALA A 42 3.07 10.55 -8.40
C ALA A 42 2.51 9.25 -7.83
N ARG A 43 1.39 9.32 -7.11
CA ARG A 43 0.74 8.11 -6.58
C ARG A 43 0.30 7.19 -7.71
N ALA A 44 -0.13 7.77 -8.82
CA ALA A 44 -0.64 6.97 -9.94
C ALA A 44 0.47 6.21 -10.66
N ARG A 45 1.72 6.55 -10.43
CA ARG A 45 2.84 5.88 -11.08
C ARG A 45 3.31 4.64 -10.34
N VAL A 46 2.42 4.01 -9.64
CA VAL A 46 2.72 2.78 -8.93
C VAL A 46 3.04 1.67 -9.90
N GLU A 47 4.05 0.88 -9.57
CA GLU A 47 4.41 -0.32 -10.32
C GLU A 47 4.00 -1.52 -9.50
N ILE A 48 3.17 -2.37 -10.07
CA ILE A 48 2.65 -3.53 -9.38
C ILE A 48 3.48 -4.74 -9.76
N SER A 49 4.02 -5.42 -8.77
CA SER A 49 4.76 -6.64 -9.00
C SER A 49 4.06 -7.78 -8.29
N ARG A 50 4.60 -8.98 -8.46
CA ARG A 50 4.03 -10.16 -7.82
C ARG A 50 3.99 -10.03 -6.31
N VAL A 51 4.96 -9.35 -5.72
CA VAL A 51 5.09 -9.33 -4.26
C VAL A 51 4.74 -7.99 -3.64
N GLY A 52 4.57 -6.95 -4.44
CA GLY A 52 4.33 -5.66 -3.81
C GLY A 52 4.08 -4.54 -4.77
N LEU A 53 4.15 -3.34 -4.21
CA LEU A 53 3.92 -2.09 -4.92
C LEU A 53 5.18 -1.24 -4.79
N HIS A 54 5.57 -0.61 -5.89
CA HIS A 54 6.79 0.19 -5.91
C HIS A 54 6.52 1.53 -6.57
N TRP A 55 7.04 2.57 -5.97
CA TRP A 55 7.00 3.92 -6.54
C TRP A 55 8.44 4.40 -6.69
N GLU A 56 8.92 4.39 -7.90
CA GLU A 56 10.32 4.77 -8.17
C GLU A 56 10.58 6.20 -7.74
N GLU A 57 9.68 7.08 -8.11
CA GLU A 57 9.84 8.50 -7.86
C GLU A 57 9.84 8.84 -6.37
N LEU A 58 9.11 8.07 -5.59
CA LEU A 58 8.97 8.32 -4.15
C LEU A 58 9.91 7.47 -3.32
N ASP A 59 10.65 6.57 -3.97
CA ASP A 59 11.52 5.64 -3.27
C ASP A 59 10.74 4.87 -2.21
N GLU A 60 9.58 4.40 -2.59
CA GLU A 60 8.68 3.71 -1.68
C GLU A 60 8.40 2.30 -2.18
N ASP A 61 8.47 1.33 -1.26
CA ASP A 61 8.17 -0.06 -1.53
C ASP A 61 7.22 -0.58 -0.46
N ILE A 62 6.16 -1.23 -0.89
CA ILE A 62 5.19 -1.79 0.05
C ILE A 62 4.96 -3.24 -0.34
N SER A 63 5.15 -4.17 0.58
CA SER A 63 4.89 -5.57 0.29
C SER A 63 3.42 -5.87 0.55
N ILE A 64 2.85 -6.73 -0.30
CA ILE A 64 1.47 -7.15 -0.11
C ILE A 64 1.35 -7.97 1.17
N ALA A 65 2.32 -8.83 1.44
CA ALA A 65 2.32 -9.60 2.69
C ALA A 65 2.32 -8.67 3.89
N GLY A 66 3.09 -7.58 3.82
CA GLY A 66 3.12 -6.61 4.92
C GLY A 66 1.79 -5.92 5.11
N LEU A 67 1.11 -5.56 4.01
CA LEU A 67 -0.21 -4.93 4.12
C LEU A 67 -1.22 -5.89 4.72
N LEU A 68 -1.20 -7.14 4.30
CA LEU A 68 -2.12 -8.12 4.84
C LEU A 68 -1.88 -8.39 6.32
N ALA A 69 -0.66 -8.19 6.77
CA ALA A 69 -0.32 -8.33 8.18
C ALA A 69 -0.59 -7.06 8.99
N GLY A 70 -1.09 -6.01 8.34
CA GLY A 70 -1.41 -4.77 9.03
C GLY A 70 -0.23 -3.86 9.26
N ARG A 71 0.85 -4.02 8.51
CA ARG A 71 2.04 -3.20 8.69
C ARG A 71 1.91 -1.86 8.00
N SER A 72 2.68 -0.91 8.49
CA SER A 72 2.78 0.41 7.87
C SER A 72 4.22 0.87 7.97
N ASP A 73 4.46 2.06 7.42
CA ASP A 73 5.77 2.68 7.52
C ASP A 73 6.15 2.97 8.94
N MET A 74 5.16 3.19 9.79
CA MET A 74 5.39 3.47 11.16
C MET A 74 5.46 2.18 11.88
N THR A 75 6.54 1.66 12.07
CA THR A 75 6.64 0.34 12.52
C THR A 75 6.26 0.06 13.91
N ARG A 76 5.79 0.85 14.62
CA ARG A 76 5.43 0.56 15.85
C ARG A 76 4.30 -0.09 16.02
N GLN A 77 4.03 -0.71 16.00
CA GLN A 77 3.04 -1.26 16.06
C GLN A 77 2.78 -2.15 16.85
N SER A 78 3.11 -2.35 16.96
CA SER A 78 2.81 -3.19 17.52
C SER A 78 2.23 -3.07 18.63
N GLU A 79 2.09 -2.42 18.81
CA GLU A 79 1.54 -2.29 19.64
C GLU A 79 0.54 -2.48 19.78
N HIS A 80 0.16 -2.56 19.54
CA HIS A 80 -0.77 -2.77 19.79
C HIS A 80 -1.37 -3.54 19.85
N ALA A 81 -1.17 -3.63 19.83
CA ALA A 81 -1.80 -4.30 19.82
C ALA A 81 -2.40 -4.78 20.52
N VAL A 82 -2.57 -4.71 20.77
CA VAL A 82 -3.13 -5.12 21.46
C VAL A 82 -3.52 -5.34 21.83
#